data_a3076117918640afec8b3d471fb8e45d
#
_entry.id   a3076117918640afec8b3d471fb8e45d
#
_cell.length_a   1.000
_cell.length_b   1.000
_cell.length_c   1.000
_cell.angle_alpha   90.00
_cell.angle_beta   90.00
_cell.angle_gamma   90.00
#
_symmetry.space_group_name_H-M   'P 1'
#
loop_
_entity.id
_entity.type
_entity.pdbx_description
1 polymer ?
#
loop_
_entity_poly.entity_id
_entity_poly.type
_entity_poly.pdbx_seq_one_letter_code
_entity_poly.pdbx_strand_id
1 'polypeptide(L)'
;KESSPVFVSYGVSVPGDVPMDSLAGLYSPITMRFHFSADGKTELEYSCYVTRDAREPQDFKAVIGSYPYLLQTPLGNVLIEKNAAFEQNVTGDLIVTLNPLESVALSYMSALNIAPVSKNSSVAVLAINTPLPKNGMEFLDAVIENYNYVTNEEKRQVARQTEAFIIERIDSLSKELVVMETRLSDYKKKNELIDPKLDAPQVSLNKTEYTKQVEEIDLMLKSSKFLKDFVHNPKNDLKVVPTTFGLTIDQSLVALITNYNKEVIELNQLQLSATGDN
;
A
#
# COMPACT_ATOMS: atom_id res chain seq x y z
N LYS A 1 -28.30 -9.85 -6.65
CA LYS A 1 -29.08 -8.66 -7.09
C LYS A 1 -30.29 -9.06 -7.95
N GLU A 2 -30.18 -10.08 -8.79
CA GLU A 2 -31.23 -10.48 -9.74
C GLU A 2 -32.42 -11.22 -9.08
N SER A 3 -32.27 -11.73 -7.87
CA SER A 3 -33.27 -12.50 -7.14
C SER A 3 -33.95 -11.73 -5.99
N SER A 4 -33.65 -10.47 -5.81
CA SER A 4 -34.24 -9.67 -4.73
C SER A 4 -35.34 -8.75 -5.27
N PRO A 5 -36.51 -8.66 -4.61
CA PRO A 5 -37.60 -7.77 -5.01
C PRO A 5 -37.27 -6.28 -4.84
N VAL A 6 -36.28 -5.95 -4.03
CA VAL A 6 -35.83 -4.58 -3.80
C VAL A 6 -34.32 -4.48 -3.90
N PHE A 7 -33.83 -3.31 -4.32
CA PHE A 7 -32.45 -2.89 -4.23
C PHE A 7 -32.29 -1.95 -3.05
N VAL A 8 -31.23 -2.13 -2.30
CA VAL A 8 -30.91 -1.29 -1.13
C VAL A 8 -29.54 -0.69 -1.36
N SER A 9 -29.46 0.64 -1.36
CA SER A 9 -28.21 1.40 -1.52
C SER A 9 -28.02 2.31 -0.32
N TYR A 10 -26.81 2.32 0.24
CA TYR A 10 -26.44 3.15 1.38
C TYR A 10 -25.60 4.36 0.94
N GLY A 11 -25.70 5.45 1.72
CA GLY A 11 -24.88 6.64 1.48
C GLY A 11 -25.35 7.50 0.31
N VAL A 12 -26.64 7.44 -0.05
CA VAL A 12 -27.19 8.29 -1.10
C VAL A 12 -27.31 9.73 -0.60
N SER A 13 -26.64 10.65 -1.30
CA SER A 13 -26.74 12.09 -1.01
C SER A 13 -28.15 12.59 -1.33
N VAL A 14 -28.75 13.32 -0.40
CA VAL A 14 -29.93 14.14 -0.70
C VAL A 14 -29.43 15.42 -1.42
N PRO A 15 -30.12 15.94 -2.45
CA PRO A 15 -29.74 17.20 -3.06
C PRO A 15 -29.63 18.31 -2.01
N GLY A 16 -28.43 18.83 -1.81
CA GLY A 16 -28.11 19.85 -0.81
C GLY A 16 -27.23 19.41 0.37
N ASP A 17 -27.03 18.11 0.56
CA ASP A 17 -26.11 17.60 1.58
C ASP A 17 -24.70 17.32 1.01
N VAL A 18 -23.71 17.39 1.91
CA VAL A 18 -22.34 16.97 1.60
C VAL A 18 -22.37 15.51 1.16
N PRO A 19 -21.71 15.12 0.05
CA PRO A 19 -21.66 13.73 -0.37
C PRO A 19 -21.13 12.88 0.77
N MET A 20 -21.96 12.06 1.36
CA MET A 20 -21.53 11.05 2.32
C MET A 20 -20.98 9.89 1.48
N ASP A 21 -19.67 9.92 1.25
CA ASP A 21 -18.98 8.86 0.55
C ASP A 21 -19.13 7.56 1.32
N SER A 22 -19.87 6.65 0.68
CA SER A 22 -19.74 5.21 0.82
C SER A 22 -20.01 4.58 2.20
N LEU A 23 -20.22 3.28 2.19
CA LEU A 23 -20.25 2.34 3.33
C LEU A 23 -19.11 2.55 4.38
N ALA A 24 -18.10 3.33 4.07
CA ALA A 24 -17.02 3.70 4.98
C ALA A 24 -17.49 4.44 6.24
N GLY A 25 -18.64 5.10 6.20
CA GLY A 25 -19.23 5.75 7.39
C GLY A 25 -20.06 4.82 8.29
N LEU A 26 -20.35 3.61 7.82
CA LEU A 26 -21.16 2.66 8.57
C LEU A 26 -20.27 1.93 9.60
N TYR A 27 -20.47 2.22 10.88
CA TYR A 27 -19.69 1.60 11.97
C TYR A 27 -20.39 0.40 12.62
N SER A 28 -21.70 0.22 12.38
CA SER A 28 -22.44 -0.93 12.89
C SER A 28 -23.43 -1.45 11.85
N PRO A 29 -23.84 -2.74 11.91
CA PRO A 29 -24.79 -3.28 10.95
C PRO A 29 -26.18 -2.65 11.09
N ILE A 30 -26.85 -2.48 9.95
CA ILE A 30 -28.28 -2.14 9.88
C ILE A 30 -29.01 -3.37 9.36
N THR A 31 -29.87 -3.95 10.17
CA THR A 31 -30.70 -5.07 9.76
C THR A 31 -32.10 -4.57 9.45
N MET A 32 -32.57 -4.81 8.23
CA MET A 32 -33.87 -4.40 7.71
C MET A 32 -34.70 -5.61 7.39
N ARG A 33 -35.92 -5.66 7.91
CA ARG A 33 -36.91 -6.69 7.58
C ARG A 33 -38.04 -6.03 6.81
N PHE A 34 -38.21 -6.44 5.57
CA PHE A 34 -39.31 -6.02 4.71
C PHE A 34 -40.42 -7.05 4.79
N HIS A 35 -41.60 -6.61 5.14
CA HIS A 35 -42.80 -7.45 5.09
C HIS A 35 -43.68 -6.97 3.92
N PHE A 36 -43.78 -7.80 2.88
CA PHE A 36 -44.56 -7.54 1.69
C PHE A 36 -45.96 -8.06 1.88
N SER A 37 -46.95 -7.15 1.92
CA SER A 37 -48.36 -7.47 2.05
C SER A 37 -49.01 -7.66 0.68
N ALA A 38 -50.06 -8.49 0.62
CA ALA A 38 -50.87 -8.69 -0.59
C ALA A 38 -51.56 -7.40 -1.09
N ASP A 39 -51.74 -6.41 -0.22
CA ASP A 39 -52.32 -5.11 -0.52
C ASP A 39 -51.36 -4.14 -1.23
N GLY A 40 -50.12 -4.60 -1.55
CA GLY A 40 -49.09 -3.82 -2.21
C GLY A 40 -48.36 -2.85 -1.26
N LYS A 41 -48.68 -2.85 0.02
CA LYS A 41 -47.96 -2.09 1.04
C LYS A 41 -46.73 -2.89 1.51
N THR A 42 -45.63 -2.19 1.75
CA THR A 42 -44.43 -2.79 2.35
C THR A 42 -44.19 -2.17 3.71
N GLU A 43 -44.26 -2.99 4.74
CA GLU A 43 -43.85 -2.57 6.07
C GLU A 43 -42.35 -2.88 6.23
N LEU A 44 -41.62 -1.93 6.79
CA LEU A 44 -40.19 -2.03 7.06
C LEU A 44 -39.93 -1.89 8.54
N GLU A 45 -39.37 -2.93 9.13
CA GLU A 45 -38.77 -2.87 10.46
C GLU A 45 -37.26 -2.86 10.30
N TYR A 46 -36.54 -1.96 10.96
CA TYR A 46 -35.09 -1.97 10.95
C TYR A 46 -34.51 -1.76 12.34
N SER A 47 -33.36 -2.36 12.59
CA SER A 47 -32.60 -2.26 13.82
C SER A 47 -31.19 -1.82 13.56
N CYS A 48 -30.68 -0.90 14.39
CA CYS A 48 -29.30 -0.43 14.33
C CYS A 48 -28.83 0.09 15.69
N TYR A 49 -27.53 0.17 15.89
CA TYR A 49 -26.92 0.83 17.04
C TYR A 49 -26.82 2.33 16.76
N VAL A 50 -27.55 3.14 17.52
CA VAL A 50 -27.64 4.61 17.31
C VAL A 50 -26.34 5.34 17.63
N THR A 51 -25.54 4.79 18.55
CA THR A 51 -24.23 5.32 18.93
C THR A 51 -23.21 4.20 19.02
N ARG A 52 -21.92 4.52 18.89
CA ARG A 52 -20.83 3.54 19.02
C ARG A 52 -20.79 2.84 20.39
N ASP A 53 -21.26 3.53 21.44
CA ASP A 53 -21.27 3.02 22.81
C ASP A 53 -22.60 2.35 23.22
N ALA A 54 -23.56 2.26 22.28
CA ALA A 54 -24.83 1.61 22.55
C ALA A 54 -24.64 0.12 22.83
N ARG A 55 -25.23 -0.39 23.90
CA ARG A 55 -25.14 -1.81 24.28
C ARG A 55 -26.12 -2.69 23.53
N GLU A 56 -27.24 -2.11 23.08
CA GLU A 56 -28.31 -2.82 22.40
C GLU A 56 -28.75 -2.05 21.16
N PRO A 57 -29.14 -2.75 20.07
CA PRO A 57 -29.72 -2.11 18.90
C PRO A 57 -31.09 -1.55 19.24
N GLN A 58 -31.48 -0.47 18.59
CA GLN A 58 -32.81 0.09 18.64
C GLN A 58 -33.62 -0.33 17.42
N ASP A 59 -34.88 -0.63 17.64
CA ASP A 59 -35.82 -1.03 16.60
C ASP A 59 -36.67 0.17 16.16
N PHE A 60 -36.83 0.30 14.86
CA PHE A 60 -37.56 1.34 14.18
C PHE A 60 -38.53 0.71 13.17
N LYS A 61 -39.66 1.41 12.94
CA LYS A 61 -40.65 0.97 11.94
C LYS A 61 -40.91 2.08 10.94
N ALA A 62 -41.06 1.70 9.68
CA ALA A 62 -41.46 2.59 8.61
C ALA A 62 -42.44 1.87 7.67
N VAL A 63 -43.26 2.63 6.94
CA VAL A 63 -44.15 2.08 5.92
C VAL A 63 -43.76 2.69 4.59
N ILE A 64 -43.45 1.85 3.63
CA ILE A 64 -43.05 2.26 2.28
C ILE A 64 -44.32 2.38 1.43
N GLY A 65 -44.69 3.63 1.14
CA GLY A 65 -45.88 3.93 0.34
C GLY A 65 -45.61 3.96 -1.17
N SER A 66 -44.39 4.30 -1.55
CA SER A 66 -43.95 4.37 -2.96
C SER A 66 -42.45 4.17 -3.07
N TYR A 67 -42.01 3.69 -4.23
CA TYR A 67 -40.61 3.56 -4.59
C TYR A 67 -40.23 4.61 -5.65
N PRO A 68 -38.98 5.17 -5.62
CA PRO A 68 -37.94 4.92 -4.64
C PRO A 68 -38.27 5.51 -3.26
N TYR A 69 -37.85 4.86 -2.18
CA TYR A 69 -38.05 5.30 -0.81
C TYR A 69 -36.72 5.62 -0.15
N LEU A 70 -36.58 6.84 0.36
CA LEU A 70 -35.39 7.27 1.11
C LEU A 70 -35.64 7.08 2.59
N LEU A 71 -34.98 6.11 3.18
CA LEU A 71 -35.01 5.85 4.61
C LEU A 71 -33.89 6.65 5.29
N GLN A 72 -34.26 7.54 6.19
CA GLN A 72 -33.29 8.23 7.04
C GLN A 72 -33.07 7.42 8.31
N THR A 73 -31.87 6.87 8.45
CA THR A 73 -31.48 6.12 9.65
C THR A 73 -30.50 6.96 10.50
N PRO A 74 -30.36 6.66 11.80
CA PRO A 74 -29.34 7.31 12.64
C PRO A 74 -27.90 7.16 12.11
N LEU A 75 -27.65 6.15 11.29
CA LEU A 75 -26.34 5.85 10.74
C LEU A 75 -26.12 6.42 9.33
N GLY A 76 -27.16 6.96 8.70
CA GLY A 76 -27.09 7.53 7.35
C GLY A 76 -28.33 7.22 6.52
N ASN A 77 -28.36 7.72 5.30
CA ASN A 77 -29.47 7.57 4.39
C ASN A 77 -29.40 6.24 3.61
N VAL A 78 -30.52 5.56 3.50
CA VAL A 78 -30.65 4.31 2.74
C VAL A 78 -31.71 4.50 1.67
N LEU A 79 -31.33 4.32 0.40
CA LEU A 79 -32.25 4.33 -0.72
C LEU A 79 -32.76 2.92 -0.99
N ILE A 80 -34.07 2.77 -1.05
CA ILE A 80 -34.75 1.52 -1.34
C ILE A 80 -35.49 1.67 -2.65
N GLU A 81 -35.14 0.86 -3.65
CA GLU A 81 -35.71 0.89 -4.98
C GLU A 81 -36.40 -0.45 -5.28
N LYS A 82 -37.48 -0.41 -6.04
CA LYS A 82 -38.14 -1.63 -6.51
C LYS A 82 -37.30 -2.24 -7.63
N ASN A 83 -37.07 -3.54 -7.57
CA ASN A 83 -36.44 -4.26 -8.68
C ASN A 83 -37.48 -4.49 -9.81
N ALA A 84 -37.32 -3.77 -10.93
CA ALA A 84 -38.20 -3.87 -12.06
C ALA A 84 -38.19 -5.27 -12.74
N ALA A 85 -37.15 -6.05 -12.54
CA ALA A 85 -37.06 -7.43 -13.03
C ALA A 85 -37.94 -8.42 -12.23
N PHE A 86 -38.48 -7.98 -11.08
CA PHE A 86 -39.34 -8.78 -10.23
C PHE A 86 -40.80 -8.43 -10.51
N GLU A 87 -41.41 -9.12 -11.47
CA GLU A 87 -42.78 -8.86 -11.92
C GLU A 87 -43.88 -9.46 -11.00
N GLN A 88 -43.52 -10.31 -10.05
CA GLN A 88 -44.51 -11.00 -9.21
C GLN A 88 -44.87 -10.15 -7.97
N ASN A 89 -46.17 -10.25 -7.58
CA ASN A 89 -46.59 -9.74 -6.26
C ASN A 89 -45.88 -10.57 -5.18
N VAL A 90 -44.84 -9.98 -4.63
CA VAL A 90 -44.07 -10.61 -3.55
C VAL A 90 -44.88 -10.53 -2.27
N THR A 91 -45.12 -11.67 -1.64
CA THR A 91 -45.69 -11.76 -0.30
C THR A 91 -44.69 -12.49 0.57
N GLY A 92 -44.46 -12.01 1.79
CA GLY A 92 -43.54 -12.64 2.74
C GLY A 92 -42.48 -11.68 3.25
N ASP A 93 -41.52 -12.23 3.97
CA ASP A 93 -40.47 -11.46 4.63
C ASP A 93 -39.14 -11.55 3.88
N LEU A 94 -38.48 -10.41 3.71
CA LEU A 94 -37.13 -10.31 3.23
C LEU A 94 -36.26 -9.65 4.30
N ILE A 95 -35.16 -10.27 4.66
CA ILE A 95 -34.17 -9.67 5.57
C ILE A 95 -32.98 -9.22 4.76
N VAL A 96 -32.64 -7.94 4.89
CA VAL A 96 -31.45 -7.33 4.28
C VAL A 96 -30.59 -6.77 5.40
N THR A 97 -29.33 -7.15 5.44
CA THR A 97 -28.37 -6.62 6.40
C THR A 97 -27.29 -5.85 5.66
N LEU A 98 -27.13 -4.57 6.00
CA LEU A 98 -26.02 -3.73 5.59
C LEU A 98 -24.92 -3.87 6.64
N ASN A 99 -23.79 -4.41 6.25
CA ASN A 99 -22.65 -4.60 7.14
C ASN A 99 -21.59 -3.52 6.90
N PRO A 100 -20.90 -3.06 7.97
CA PRO A 100 -19.73 -2.21 7.84
C PRO A 100 -18.69 -2.85 6.92
N LEU A 101 -18.06 -2.03 6.07
CA LEU A 101 -17.06 -2.50 5.11
C LEU A 101 -15.91 -3.23 5.79
N GLU A 102 -15.45 -2.70 6.92
CA GLU A 102 -14.37 -3.29 7.72
C GLU A 102 -14.75 -4.68 8.24
N SER A 103 -15.95 -4.84 8.80
CA SER A 103 -16.41 -6.15 9.29
C SER A 103 -16.49 -7.18 8.18
N VAL A 104 -16.93 -6.77 6.98
CA VAL A 104 -16.96 -7.65 5.81
C VAL A 104 -15.53 -7.99 5.36
N ALA A 105 -14.65 -7.00 5.29
CA ALA A 105 -13.24 -7.22 4.92
C ALA A 105 -12.56 -8.19 5.88
N LEU A 106 -12.72 -8.00 7.20
CA LEU A 106 -12.19 -8.90 8.22
C LEU A 106 -12.75 -10.33 8.09
N SER A 107 -14.04 -10.47 7.78
CA SER A 107 -14.64 -11.79 7.57
C SER A 107 -14.05 -12.52 6.35
N TYR A 108 -13.81 -11.78 5.25
CA TYR A 108 -13.16 -12.35 4.07
C TYR A 108 -11.68 -12.66 4.33
N MET A 109 -10.97 -11.80 5.07
CA MET A 109 -9.60 -12.07 5.49
C MET A 109 -9.49 -13.33 6.34
N SER A 110 -10.40 -13.54 7.28
CA SER A 110 -10.41 -14.74 8.14
C SER A 110 -10.74 -16.02 7.35
N ALA A 111 -11.48 -15.91 6.26
CA ALA A 111 -11.83 -17.02 5.38
C ALA A 111 -10.76 -17.29 4.30
N LEU A 112 -9.80 -16.37 4.12
CA LEU A 112 -8.73 -16.48 3.14
C LEU A 112 -7.65 -17.45 3.65
N ASN A 113 -7.34 -18.45 2.84
CA ASN A 113 -6.23 -19.36 3.07
C ASN A 113 -5.16 -19.13 2.01
N ILE A 114 -3.93 -18.93 2.47
CA ILE A 114 -2.76 -18.73 1.62
C ILE A 114 -1.75 -19.80 1.96
N ALA A 115 -1.41 -20.63 0.99
CA ALA A 115 -0.44 -21.69 1.19
C ALA A 115 0.51 -21.80 -0.01
N PRO A 116 1.82 -22.02 0.21
CA PRO A 116 2.73 -22.32 -0.89
C PRO A 116 2.42 -23.68 -1.50
N VAL A 117 2.59 -23.81 -2.80
CA VAL A 117 2.41 -25.10 -3.51
C VAL A 117 3.38 -26.18 -3.00
N SER A 118 4.60 -25.76 -2.64
CA SER A 118 5.61 -26.62 -2.01
C SER A 118 6.61 -25.78 -1.20
N LYS A 119 7.41 -26.42 -0.34
CA LYS A 119 8.37 -25.73 0.53
C LYS A 119 9.37 -24.81 -0.20
N ASN A 120 9.68 -25.12 -1.46
CA ASN A 120 10.66 -24.39 -2.28
C ASN A 120 10.00 -23.69 -3.49
N SER A 121 8.68 -23.54 -3.48
CA SER A 121 7.94 -22.92 -4.58
C SER A 121 7.77 -21.42 -4.30
N SER A 122 8.00 -20.61 -5.32
CA SER A 122 7.61 -19.20 -5.35
C SER A 122 6.14 -18.98 -5.74
N VAL A 123 5.36 -20.06 -5.86
CA VAL A 123 3.94 -20.02 -6.21
C VAL A 123 3.11 -20.27 -4.94
N ALA A 124 2.19 -19.36 -4.66
CA ALA A 124 1.21 -19.48 -3.60
C ALA A 124 -0.18 -19.78 -4.20
N VAL A 125 -0.94 -20.59 -3.48
CA VAL A 125 -2.37 -20.84 -3.77
C VAL A 125 -3.18 -19.99 -2.79
N LEU A 126 -4.07 -19.16 -3.33
CA LEU A 126 -5.06 -18.44 -2.56
C LEU A 126 -6.39 -19.17 -2.68
N ALA A 127 -7.02 -19.49 -1.56
CA ALA A 127 -8.31 -20.13 -1.51
C ALA A 127 -9.22 -19.42 -0.51
N ILE A 128 -10.49 -19.26 -0.86
CA ILE A 128 -11.49 -18.68 0.02
C ILE A 128 -12.75 -19.52 0.01
N ASN A 129 -13.33 -19.72 1.19
CA ASN A 129 -14.61 -20.39 1.34
C ASN A 129 -15.71 -19.35 1.56
N THR A 130 -16.62 -19.22 0.60
CA THR A 130 -17.69 -18.21 0.62
C THR A 130 -18.98 -18.79 0.03
N PRO A 131 -20.16 -18.38 0.54
CA PRO A 131 -21.45 -18.82 0.01
C PRO A 131 -21.69 -18.37 -1.44
N LEU A 132 -21.05 -17.26 -1.88
CA LEU A 132 -21.19 -16.69 -3.20
C LEU A 132 -19.85 -16.74 -3.96
N PRO A 133 -19.65 -17.73 -4.83
CA PRO A 133 -18.38 -17.93 -5.55
C PRO A 133 -17.94 -16.69 -6.35
N LYS A 134 -18.89 -15.95 -6.92
CA LYS A 134 -18.59 -14.71 -7.68
C LYS A 134 -17.91 -13.66 -6.81
N ASN A 135 -18.46 -13.41 -5.62
CA ASN A 135 -17.88 -12.44 -4.68
C ASN A 135 -16.49 -12.90 -4.18
N GLY A 136 -16.33 -14.23 -4.01
CA GLY A 136 -15.04 -14.82 -3.65
C GLY A 136 -13.98 -14.58 -4.73
N MET A 137 -14.32 -14.75 -6.00
CA MET A 137 -13.41 -14.49 -7.12
C MET A 137 -13.06 -13.00 -7.19
N GLU A 138 -14.05 -12.10 -7.14
CA GLU A 138 -13.82 -10.66 -7.14
C GLU A 138 -12.91 -10.21 -5.96
N PHE A 139 -13.09 -10.82 -4.80
CA PHE A 139 -12.21 -10.56 -3.64
C PHE A 139 -10.78 -11.05 -3.88
N LEU A 140 -10.59 -12.26 -4.40
CA LEU A 140 -9.25 -12.78 -4.71
C LEU A 140 -8.54 -11.95 -5.77
N ASP A 141 -9.25 -11.54 -6.81
CA ASP A 141 -8.71 -10.65 -7.86
C ASP A 141 -8.28 -9.30 -7.27
N ALA A 142 -9.11 -8.70 -6.41
CA ALA A 142 -8.77 -7.46 -5.71
C ALA A 142 -7.55 -7.61 -4.79
N VAL A 143 -7.42 -8.75 -4.10
CA VAL A 143 -6.24 -9.05 -3.27
C VAL A 143 -4.98 -9.12 -4.13
N ILE A 144 -5.04 -9.82 -5.28
CA ILE A 144 -3.90 -9.95 -6.20
C ILE A 144 -3.52 -8.58 -6.80
N GLU A 145 -4.50 -7.80 -7.23
CA GLU A 145 -4.25 -6.46 -7.78
C GLU A 145 -3.60 -5.54 -6.73
N ASN A 146 -4.13 -5.55 -5.51
CA ASN A 146 -3.58 -4.74 -4.43
C ASN A 146 -2.17 -5.19 -4.03
N TYR A 147 -1.93 -6.50 -3.96
CA TYR A 147 -0.59 -7.04 -3.74
C TYR A 147 0.41 -6.58 -4.81
N ASN A 148 0.03 -6.67 -6.07
CA ASN A 148 0.87 -6.21 -7.18
C ASN A 148 1.12 -4.70 -7.12
N TYR A 149 0.08 -3.92 -6.79
CA TYR A 149 0.21 -2.47 -6.62
C TYR A 149 1.20 -2.12 -5.50
N VAL A 150 1.01 -2.69 -4.32
CA VAL A 150 1.88 -2.43 -3.14
C VAL A 150 3.32 -2.85 -3.44
N THR A 151 3.52 -4.07 -3.97
CA THR A 151 4.86 -4.58 -4.32
C THR A 151 5.56 -3.69 -5.35
N ASN A 152 4.83 -3.16 -6.33
CA ASN A 152 5.39 -2.25 -7.32
C ASN A 152 5.73 -0.88 -6.72
N GLU A 153 4.89 -0.35 -5.82
CA GLU A 153 5.21 0.91 -5.13
C GLU A 153 6.43 0.77 -4.22
N GLU A 154 6.57 -0.34 -3.51
CA GLU A 154 7.78 -0.64 -2.73
C GLU A 154 9.04 -0.61 -3.60
N LYS A 155 9.01 -1.33 -4.73
CA LYS A 155 10.13 -1.35 -5.69
C LYS A 155 10.42 0.05 -6.23
N ARG A 156 9.40 0.84 -6.54
CA ARG A 156 9.54 2.22 -7.01
C ARG A 156 10.15 3.12 -5.93
N GLN A 157 9.73 2.96 -4.68
CA GLN A 157 10.28 3.73 -3.57
C GLN A 157 11.77 3.45 -3.38
N VAL A 158 12.17 2.17 -3.39
CA VAL A 158 13.58 1.78 -3.33
C VAL A 158 14.36 2.35 -4.52
N ALA A 159 13.80 2.25 -5.73
CA ALA A 159 14.44 2.78 -6.93
C ALA A 159 14.65 4.30 -6.88
N ARG A 160 13.64 5.07 -6.45
CA ARG A 160 13.73 6.54 -6.29
C ARG A 160 14.80 6.94 -5.27
N GLN A 161 14.85 6.23 -4.14
CA GLN A 161 15.87 6.51 -3.13
C GLN A 161 17.27 6.19 -3.61
N THR A 162 17.42 5.08 -4.35
CA THR A 162 18.66 4.69 -4.99
C THR A 162 19.10 5.72 -6.04
N GLU A 163 18.17 6.19 -6.87
CA GLU A 163 18.43 7.24 -7.89
C GLU A 163 18.91 8.52 -7.22
N ALA A 164 18.21 9.00 -6.19
CA ALA A 164 18.59 10.21 -5.46
C ALA A 164 20.00 10.09 -4.85
N PHE A 165 20.31 8.93 -4.27
CA PHE A 165 21.65 8.64 -3.76
C PHE A 165 22.72 8.67 -4.84
N ILE A 166 22.46 8.02 -5.99
CA ILE A 166 23.43 7.99 -7.10
C ILE A 166 23.69 9.41 -7.62
N ILE A 167 22.64 10.23 -7.78
CA ILE A 167 22.76 11.62 -8.23
C ILE A 167 23.63 12.43 -7.26
N GLU A 168 23.35 12.34 -5.95
CA GLU A 168 24.15 13.02 -4.92
C GLU A 168 25.62 12.56 -4.95
N ARG A 169 25.84 11.27 -5.16
CA ARG A 169 27.18 10.71 -5.24
C ARG A 169 27.95 11.16 -6.48
N ILE A 170 27.29 11.21 -7.64
CA ILE A 170 27.88 11.73 -8.88
C ILE A 170 28.26 13.20 -8.70
N ASP A 171 27.40 14.03 -8.11
CA ASP A 171 27.69 15.44 -7.85
C ASP A 171 28.92 15.60 -6.92
N SER A 172 28.99 14.82 -5.85
CA SER A 172 30.13 14.81 -4.93
C SER A 172 31.42 14.41 -5.64
N LEU A 173 31.39 13.32 -6.41
CA LEU A 173 32.54 12.85 -7.16
C LEU A 173 33.01 13.84 -8.23
N SER A 174 32.07 14.48 -8.91
CA SER A 174 32.38 15.51 -9.90
C SER A 174 33.11 16.71 -9.26
N LYS A 175 32.68 17.15 -8.08
CA LYS A 175 33.35 18.21 -7.31
C LYS A 175 34.75 17.80 -6.88
N GLU A 176 34.91 16.57 -6.37
CA GLU A 176 36.23 16.04 -6.02
C GLU A 176 37.16 15.96 -7.23
N LEU A 177 36.65 15.50 -8.37
CA LEU A 177 37.43 15.43 -9.61
C LEU A 177 37.97 16.79 -10.04
N VAL A 178 37.12 17.81 -10.05
CA VAL A 178 37.54 19.20 -10.38
C VAL A 178 38.64 19.68 -9.46
N VAL A 179 38.54 19.42 -8.16
CA VAL A 179 39.58 19.78 -7.18
C VAL A 179 40.89 19.03 -7.47
N MET A 180 40.81 17.74 -7.78
CA MET A 180 42.00 16.93 -8.09
C MET A 180 42.67 17.36 -9.41
N GLU A 181 41.87 17.63 -10.45
CA GLU A 181 42.39 18.14 -11.73
C GLU A 181 43.09 19.49 -11.57
N THR A 182 42.51 20.39 -10.76
CA THR A 182 43.12 21.68 -10.44
C THR A 182 44.46 21.50 -9.74
N ARG A 183 44.49 20.64 -8.70
CA ARG A 183 45.74 20.34 -7.97
C ARG A 183 46.80 19.70 -8.88
N LEU A 184 46.40 18.81 -9.77
CA LEU A 184 47.31 18.19 -10.73
C LEU A 184 47.85 19.21 -11.71
N SER A 185 47.01 20.11 -12.22
CA SER A 185 47.41 21.23 -13.09
C SER A 185 48.39 22.15 -12.40
N ASP A 186 48.12 22.54 -11.17
CA ASP A 186 49.00 23.40 -10.37
C ASP A 186 50.34 22.72 -10.07
N TYR A 187 50.33 21.43 -9.75
CA TYR A 187 51.55 20.64 -9.53
C TYR A 187 52.41 20.57 -10.79
N LYS A 188 51.79 20.31 -11.95
CA LYS A 188 52.48 20.28 -13.26
C LYS A 188 53.10 21.62 -13.58
N LYS A 189 52.35 22.75 -13.38
CA LYS A 189 52.87 24.09 -13.58
C LYS A 189 54.05 24.41 -12.68
N LYS A 190 53.91 24.09 -11.38
CA LYS A 190 54.93 24.40 -10.36
C LYS A 190 56.25 23.66 -10.55
N ASN A 191 56.20 22.45 -11.11
CA ASN A 191 57.37 21.59 -11.29
C ASN A 191 57.86 21.51 -12.73
N GLU A 192 57.40 22.41 -13.64
CA GLU A 192 57.78 22.47 -15.05
C GLU A 192 57.75 21.08 -15.77
N LEU A 193 56.82 20.19 -15.31
CA LEU A 193 56.72 18.84 -15.84
C LEU A 193 55.99 18.86 -17.17
N ILE A 194 56.78 18.84 -18.25
CA ILE A 194 56.33 18.58 -19.58
C ILE A 194 56.12 17.04 -19.69
N ASP A 195 54.85 16.65 -19.80
CA ASP A 195 54.26 15.32 -20.06
C ASP A 195 55.16 14.06 -19.74
N PRO A 196 54.81 13.30 -18.68
CA PRO A 196 55.59 12.12 -18.27
C PRO A 196 55.45 10.90 -19.21
N LYS A 197 54.91 11.08 -20.41
CA LYS A 197 54.70 9.94 -21.34
C LYS A 197 55.96 9.43 -22.04
N LEU A 198 57.11 10.02 -21.80
CA LEU A 198 58.32 9.70 -22.58
C LEU A 198 59.38 8.86 -21.86
N ASP A 199 59.30 8.64 -20.53
CA ASP A 199 60.35 7.83 -19.88
C ASP A 199 59.76 6.84 -18.83
N ALA A 200 59.96 5.58 -19.13
CA ALA A 200 59.83 4.38 -18.30
C ALA A 200 58.57 3.52 -18.43
N PRO A 201 58.52 2.57 -19.36
CA PRO A 201 57.37 1.65 -19.49
C PRO A 201 57.17 0.69 -18.32
N GLN A 202 58.19 0.35 -17.54
CA GLN A 202 58.10 -0.64 -16.48
C GLN A 202 57.73 -0.11 -15.11
N VAL A 203 58.09 1.14 -14.80
CA VAL A 203 57.69 1.79 -13.55
C VAL A 203 56.22 2.24 -13.58
N SER A 204 55.72 2.52 -14.78
CA SER A 204 54.34 2.95 -15.04
C SER A 204 53.30 1.85 -14.78
N LEU A 205 53.59 0.57 -15.12
CA LEU A 205 52.64 -0.52 -14.94
C LEU A 205 52.34 -0.84 -13.48
N ASN A 206 53.39 -0.93 -12.66
CA ASN A 206 53.23 -1.20 -11.23
C ASN A 206 52.58 -0.01 -10.50
N LYS A 207 52.93 1.22 -10.88
CA LYS A 207 52.30 2.42 -10.30
C LYS A 207 50.83 2.53 -10.65
N THR A 208 50.45 2.14 -11.87
CA THR A 208 49.06 2.12 -12.32
C THR A 208 48.23 1.09 -11.54
N GLU A 209 48.80 -0.09 -11.26
CA GLU A 209 48.13 -1.13 -10.48
C GLU A 209 47.92 -0.71 -9.01
N TYR A 210 48.97 -0.20 -8.34
CA TYR A 210 48.85 0.31 -6.99
C TYR A 210 47.94 1.52 -6.90
N THR A 211 47.91 2.39 -7.90
CA THR A 211 46.98 3.53 -7.94
C THR A 211 45.55 3.05 -8.01
N LYS A 212 45.22 2.05 -8.83
CA LYS A 212 43.91 1.43 -8.90
C LYS A 212 43.49 0.82 -7.57
N GLN A 213 44.38 0.07 -6.91
CA GLN A 213 44.09 -0.53 -5.59
C GLN A 213 43.86 0.53 -4.54
N VAL A 214 44.61 1.62 -4.55
CA VAL A 214 44.40 2.76 -3.63
C VAL A 214 43.04 3.43 -3.90
N GLU A 215 42.71 3.64 -5.19
CA GLU A 215 41.40 4.21 -5.58
C GLU A 215 40.23 3.32 -5.17
N GLU A 216 40.36 2.00 -5.34
CA GLU A 216 39.35 1.04 -4.87
C GLU A 216 39.17 1.09 -3.34
N ILE A 217 40.28 1.08 -2.58
CA ILE A 217 40.22 1.16 -1.12
C ILE A 217 39.64 2.51 -0.67
N ASP A 218 40.01 3.61 -1.30
CA ASP A 218 39.48 4.93 -1.01
C ASP A 218 37.97 5.01 -1.31
N LEU A 219 37.53 4.42 -2.40
CA LEU A 219 36.12 4.29 -2.74
C LEU A 219 35.36 3.47 -1.68
N MET A 220 35.91 2.36 -1.23
CA MET A 220 35.35 1.55 -0.16
C MET A 220 35.24 2.34 1.15
N LEU A 221 36.29 3.06 1.50
CA LEU A 221 36.34 3.88 2.73
C LEU A 221 35.28 4.98 2.67
N LYS A 222 35.15 5.68 1.56
CA LYS A 222 34.17 6.74 1.36
C LYS A 222 32.74 6.19 1.39
N SER A 223 32.51 5.04 0.77
CA SER A 223 31.21 4.36 0.81
C SER A 223 30.82 3.91 2.23
N SER A 224 31.77 3.34 2.98
CA SER A 224 31.56 2.94 4.37
C SER A 224 31.30 4.14 5.29
N LYS A 225 32.03 5.25 5.07
CA LYS A 225 31.82 6.49 5.81
C LYS A 225 30.46 7.10 5.51
N PHE A 226 30.06 7.15 4.25
CA PHE A 226 28.73 7.59 3.85
C PHE A 226 27.64 6.75 4.50
N LEU A 227 27.75 5.43 4.44
CA LEU A 227 26.79 4.52 5.08
C LEU A 227 26.68 4.78 6.58
N LYS A 228 27.81 4.95 7.26
CA LYS A 228 27.86 5.32 8.66
C LYS A 228 27.14 6.63 8.91
N ASP A 229 27.45 7.66 8.15
CA ASP A 229 26.86 9.00 8.29
C ASP A 229 25.36 8.98 7.96
N PHE A 230 24.94 8.18 6.98
CA PHE A 230 23.53 7.98 6.62
C PHE A 230 22.75 7.36 7.79
N VAL A 231 23.26 6.28 8.35
CA VAL A 231 22.62 5.55 9.46
C VAL A 231 22.60 6.37 10.76
N HIS A 232 23.64 7.20 11.00
CA HIS A 232 23.69 8.04 12.20
C HIS A 232 22.93 9.38 12.08
N ASN A 233 22.42 9.71 10.91
CA ASN A 233 21.68 10.95 10.73
C ASN A 233 20.21 10.77 11.12
N PRO A 234 19.70 11.47 12.16
CA PRO A 234 18.31 11.33 12.61
C PRO A 234 17.26 11.65 11.54
N LYS A 235 17.63 12.43 10.50
CA LYS A 235 16.74 12.73 9.38
C LYS A 235 16.51 11.52 8.46
N ASN A 236 17.33 10.50 8.60
CA ASN A 236 17.26 9.25 7.83
C ASN A 236 16.72 8.07 8.65
N ASP A 237 16.27 8.33 9.88
CA ASP A 237 15.59 7.32 10.66
C ASP A 237 14.41 6.77 9.88
N LEU A 238 14.29 5.45 9.86
CA LEU A 238 13.25 4.72 9.13
C LEU A 238 13.22 4.95 7.61
N LYS A 239 14.35 5.36 7.04
CA LYS A 239 14.52 5.38 5.58
C LYS A 239 15.27 4.15 5.09
N VAL A 240 14.88 3.71 3.91
CA VAL A 240 15.55 2.60 3.21
C VAL A 240 16.98 2.98 2.87
N VAL A 241 17.92 2.15 3.25
CA VAL A 241 19.32 2.32 2.89
C VAL A 241 19.52 1.87 1.44
N PRO A 242 20.15 2.69 0.56
CA PRO A 242 20.40 2.30 -0.81
C PRO A 242 21.30 1.03 -0.89
N THR A 243 20.88 0.04 -1.66
CA THR A 243 21.58 -1.25 -1.79
C THR A 243 22.68 -1.26 -2.87
N THR A 244 22.83 -0.18 -3.61
CA THR A 244 23.78 -0.03 -4.72
C THR A 244 25.23 0.20 -4.30
N PHE A 245 25.57 -0.03 -3.06
CA PHE A 245 26.97 -0.04 -2.60
C PHE A 245 27.79 -1.19 -3.19
N GLY A 246 27.18 -1.88 -4.18
CA GLY A 246 27.68 -3.08 -4.70
C GLY A 246 28.96 -2.92 -5.38
N LEU A 247 30.02 -3.11 -4.87
CA LEU A 247 31.13 -3.71 -5.67
C LEU A 247 32.13 -4.47 -4.80
N THR A 248 32.22 -4.20 -3.49
CA THR A 248 33.23 -4.89 -2.65
C THR A 248 32.90 -4.84 -1.16
N ILE A 249 31.63 -4.64 -0.82
CA ILE A 249 31.22 -4.63 0.58
C ILE A 249 31.02 -6.07 1.06
N ASP A 250 31.41 -6.34 2.28
CA ASP A 250 31.20 -7.60 2.98
C ASP A 250 29.74 -8.09 2.79
N GLN A 251 29.59 -9.33 2.35
CA GLN A 251 28.28 -9.95 2.13
C GLN A 251 27.40 -9.93 3.39
N SER A 252 28.01 -9.95 4.55
CA SER A 252 27.30 -9.83 5.84
C SER A 252 26.65 -8.45 6.00
N LEU A 253 27.31 -7.39 5.59
CA LEU A 253 26.78 -6.03 5.62
C LEU A 253 25.61 -5.85 4.61
N VAL A 254 25.75 -6.44 3.43
CA VAL A 254 24.65 -6.44 2.43
C VAL A 254 23.42 -7.16 2.97
N ALA A 255 23.60 -8.29 3.65
CA ALA A 255 22.49 -9.01 4.27
C ALA A 255 21.83 -8.20 5.39
N LEU A 256 22.62 -7.51 6.23
CA LEU A 256 22.11 -6.63 7.29
C LEU A 256 21.31 -5.45 6.72
N ILE A 257 21.82 -4.81 5.66
CA ILE A 257 21.11 -3.71 4.99
C ILE A 257 19.80 -4.21 4.39
N THR A 258 19.81 -5.38 3.75
CA THR A 258 18.60 -5.97 3.15
C THR A 258 17.54 -6.26 4.21
N ASN A 259 17.93 -6.85 5.35
CA ASN A 259 17.03 -7.10 6.46
C ASN A 259 16.50 -5.80 7.07
N TYR A 260 17.36 -4.82 7.31
CA TYR A 260 16.94 -3.51 7.80
C TYR A 260 15.92 -2.85 6.86
N ASN A 261 16.19 -2.86 5.56
CA ASN A 261 15.29 -2.29 4.57
C ASN A 261 13.92 -2.98 4.58
N LYS A 262 13.89 -4.30 4.74
CA LYS A 262 12.65 -5.06 4.86
C LYS A 262 11.84 -4.61 6.06
N GLU A 263 12.45 -4.53 7.23
CA GLU A 263 11.78 -4.09 8.47
C GLU A 263 11.27 -2.64 8.36
N VAL A 264 12.04 -1.75 7.73
CA VAL A 264 11.63 -0.35 7.50
C VAL A 264 10.42 -0.28 6.57
N ILE A 265 10.39 -1.09 5.52
CA ILE A 265 9.26 -1.15 4.58
C ILE A 265 8.01 -1.66 5.29
N GLU A 266 8.13 -2.75 6.06
CA GLU A 266 7.02 -3.29 6.86
C GLU A 266 6.48 -2.27 7.88
N LEU A 267 7.36 -1.55 8.55
CA LEU A 267 6.96 -0.51 9.49
C LEU A 267 6.21 0.64 8.80
N ASN A 268 6.70 1.09 7.65
CA ASN A 268 6.03 2.14 6.88
C ASN A 268 4.64 1.70 6.40
N GLN A 269 4.46 0.44 6.04
CA GLN A 269 3.16 -0.13 5.69
C GLN A 269 2.20 -0.13 6.89
N LEU A 270 2.68 -0.56 8.04
CA LEU A 270 1.88 -0.54 9.28
C LEU A 270 1.47 0.89 9.67
N GLN A 271 2.37 1.87 9.51
CA GLN A 271 2.04 3.27 9.77
C GLN A 271 0.99 3.81 8.79
N LEU A 272 1.07 3.46 7.50
CA LEU A 272 0.08 3.85 6.51
C LEU A 272 -1.29 3.22 6.78
N SER A 273 -1.32 1.96 7.24
CA SER A 273 -2.57 1.30 7.63
C SER A 273 -3.17 1.88 8.90
N ALA A 274 -2.35 2.28 9.87
CA ALA A 274 -2.81 2.87 11.12
C ALA A 274 -3.25 4.34 10.99
N THR A 275 -2.73 5.09 9.99
CA THR A 275 -3.16 6.49 9.74
C THR A 275 -4.42 6.60 8.89
N GLY A 276 -4.91 5.49 8.32
CA GLY A 276 -6.20 5.43 7.62
C GLY A 276 -7.43 5.44 8.55
N ASP A 277 -7.24 5.37 9.86
CA ASP A 277 -8.30 5.28 10.86
C ASP A 277 -8.60 6.60 11.61
N ASN A 278 -8.24 7.77 11.05
CA ASN A 278 -8.65 9.06 11.61
C ASN A 278 -9.48 9.89 10.64
#